data_b79d1018d3fcf029015fc096489d1f16
#
_entry.id   b79d1018d3fcf029015fc096489d1f16
#
_cell.length_a   1.000
_cell.length_b   1.000
_cell.length_c   1.000
_cell.angle_alpha   90.00
_cell.angle_beta   90.00
_cell.angle_gamma   90.00
#
_symmetry.space_group_name_H-M   'P 1'
#
loop_
_entity.id
_entity.type
_entity.pdbx_description
1 polymer ?
#
loop_
_entity_poly.entity_id
_entity_poly.type
_entity_poly.pdbx_seq_one_letter_code
_entity_poly.pdbx_strand_id
1 'polypeptide(L)'
;MDKIVKADFYLRETLKEILENGYYDDNPRPKFKTGEPAYSKFITHTVETYCINKGECPIPTLRPTAIKSGIKEILWIYQQESNSLKLANEMGIYWWDEFNVGDDTIGIAYGEVCRRYDLVNKLLQNLEQNPFGRRHILNLYQEEESVKQDKLGGLNPCFYSTTWSVRKVGDVRYLDVLLNSRSSDYLVAGFINRTQYTALAQMVAGHLTVVTGIVHKVGKLTVITANAHLYLRHIKSAEEILNRESSGEQGSFFLACDKLFWEYTINDWQFNLPKTEKLSEVLEIAI
;
A
#
# COMPACT_ATOMS: atom_id res chain seq x y z
N MET A 1 -13.84 -27.56 2.24
CA MET A 1 -13.16 -26.53 3.01
C MET A 1 -13.44 -25.22 2.32
N ASP A 2 -14.16 -24.35 2.98
CA ASP A 2 -14.45 -23.02 2.47
C ASP A 2 -13.13 -22.29 2.24
N LYS A 3 -13.03 -21.64 1.08
CA LYS A 3 -11.82 -20.95 0.67
C LYS A 3 -11.66 -19.71 1.55
N ILE A 4 -10.70 -19.74 2.48
CA ILE A 4 -10.43 -18.61 3.37
C ILE A 4 -9.90 -17.43 2.53
N VAL A 5 -10.61 -16.30 2.57
CA VAL A 5 -10.10 -15.04 2.02
C VAL A 5 -9.00 -14.53 2.95
N LYS A 6 -7.77 -14.59 2.48
CA LYS A 6 -6.58 -14.32 3.31
C LYS A 6 -6.54 -12.89 3.84
N ALA A 7 -7.07 -11.94 3.08
CA ALA A 7 -7.20 -10.55 3.53
C ALA A 7 -8.16 -10.42 4.72
N ASP A 8 -9.28 -11.16 4.73
CA ASP A 8 -10.21 -11.17 5.86
C ASP A 8 -9.59 -11.83 7.09
N PHE A 9 -8.83 -12.92 6.88
CA PHE A 9 -8.09 -13.56 7.96
C PHE A 9 -7.13 -12.59 8.63
N TYR A 10 -6.24 -11.94 7.87
CA TYR A 10 -5.30 -10.98 8.44
C TYR A 10 -5.99 -9.77 9.06
N LEU A 11 -7.06 -9.26 8.44
CA LEU A 11 -7.83 -8.14 9.00
C LEU A 11 -8.40 -8.49 10.37
N ARG A 12 -9.05 -9.65 10.50
CA ARG A 12 -9.64 -10.10 11.75
C ARG A 12 -8.60 -10.38 12.83
N GLU A 13 -7.58 -11.18 12.52
CA GLU A 13 -6.55 -11.56 13.49
C GLU A 13 -5.81 -10.33 14.03
N THR A 14 -5.44 -9.39 13.14
CA THR A 14 -4.73 -8.18 13.58
C THR A 14 -5.63 -7.26 14.41
N LEU A 15 -6.89 -7.04 14.00
CA LEU A 15 -7.82 -6.22 14.79
C LEU A 15 -8.11 -6.86 16.15
N LYS A 16 -8.30 -8.17 16.20
CA LYS A 16 -8.51 -8.91 17.45
C LYS A 16 -7.29 -8.75 18.36
N GLU A 17 -6.10 -8.97 17.84
CA GLU A 17 -4.87 -8.83 18.62
C GLU A 17 -4.67 -7.39 19.14
N ILE A 18 -4.96 -6.37 18.34
CA ILE A 18 -4.90 -4.97 18.78
C ILE A 18 -5.91 -4.70 19.91
N LEU A 19 -7.14 -5.20 19.79
CA LEU A 19 -8.19 -4.96 20.80
C LEU A 19 -7.91 -5.68 22.11
N GLU A 20 -7.46 -6.93 22.05
CA GLU A 20 -7.25 -7.78 23.23
C GLU A 20 -5.91 -7.49 23.92
N ASN A 21 -4.82 -7.41 23.16
CA ASN A 21 -3.45 -7.39 23.65
C ASN A 21 -2.66 -6.13 23.28
N GLY A 22 -3.27 -5.18 22.53
CA GLY A 22 -2.59 -3.98 22.05
C GLY A 22 -2.17 -3.03 23.16
N TYR A 23 -1.01 -2.41 22.97
CA TYR A 23 -0.49 -1.36 23.84
C TYR A 23 -1.18 -0.03 23.54
N TYR A 24 -1.29 0.80 24.55
CA TYR A 24 -1.93 2.11 24.43
C TYR A 24 -0.89 3.19 24.11
N ASP A 25 -1.16 4.01 23.08
CA ASP A 25 -0.42 5.23 22.80
C ASP A 25 -1.12 6.40 23.47
N ASP A 26 -0.57 6.85 24.59
CA ASP A 26 -1.12 7.93 25.44
C ASP A 26 -0.53 9.32 25.11
N ASN A 27 0.41 9.39 24.16
CA ASN A 27 1.02 10.64 23.71
C ASN A 27 1.14 10.71 22.17
N PRO A 28 0.03 10.56 21.43
CA PRO A 28 0.06 10.51 19.98
C PRO A 28 0.45 11.85 19.37
N ARG A 29 1.35 11.80 18.37
CA ARG A 29 1.68 12.97 17.55
C ARG A 29 0.49 13.41 16.67
N PRO A 30 -0.21 12.50 15.95
CA PRO A 30 -1.28 12.87 15.06
C PRO A 30 -2.51 13.38 15.82
N LYS A 31 -3.27 14.25 15.13
CA LYS A 31 -4.54 14.80 15.64
C LYS A 31 -5.62 14.62 14.58
N PHE A 32 -6.85 14.53 15.02
CA PHE A 32 -8.01 14.64 14.15
C PHE A 32 -8.23 16.10 13.72
N LYS A 33 -9.04 16.34 12.69
CA LYS A 33 -9.44 17.69 12.23
C LYS A 33 -10.00 18.57 13.35
N THR A 34 -10.60 17.96 14.36
CA THR A 34 -11.11 18.64 15.55
C THR A 34 -10.02 19.20 16.47
N GLY A 35 -8.74 18.86 16.22
CA GLY A 35 -7.60 19.19 17.08
C GLY A 35 -7.39 18.20 18.23
N GLU A 36 -8.25 17.21 18.41
CA GLU A 36 -8.12 16.18 19.44
C GLU A 36 -7.01 15.21 19.13
N PRO A 37 -6.20 14.82 20.13
CA PRO A 37 -5.16 13.80 19.95
C PRO A 37 -5.74 12.48 19.44
N ALA A 38 -5.09 11.87 18.47
CA ALA A 38 -5.53 10.61 17.89
C ALA A 38 -4.99 9.40 18.69
N TYR A 39 -5.49 9.23 19.90
CA TYR A 39 -5.16 8.09 20.75
C TYR A 39 -5.41 6.77 20.03
N SER A 40 -4.51 5.82 20.21
CA SER A 40 -4.57 4.53 19.53
C SER A 40 -4.16 3.36 20.43
N LYS A 41 -4.61 2.16 20.05
CA LYS A 41 -3.98 0.89 20.45
C LYS A 41 -3.15 0.35 19.31
N PHE A 42 -2.03 -0.29 19.60
CA PHE A 42 -1.15 -0.85 18.60
C PHE A 42 -0.51 -2.16 19.04
N ILE A 43 -0.11 -2.95 18.06
CA ILE A 43 0.79 -4.10 18.21
C ILE A 43 2.02 -3.90 17.34
N THR A 44 3.08 -4.63 17.65
CA THR A 44 4.35 -4.54 16.94
C THR A 44 4.59 -5.76 16.05
N HIS A 45 5.27 -5.53 14.90
CA HIS A 45 5.87 -6.54 14.04
C HIS A 45 4.89 -7.57 13.47
N THR A 46 3.86 -7.10 12.75
CA THR A 46 2.99 -8.02 11.99
C THR A 46 3.63 -8.42 10.67
N VAL A 47 3.36 -9.64 10.23
CA VAL A 47 3.81 -10.16 8.93
C VAL A 47 2.64 -10.79 8.19
N GLU A 48 2.42 -10.35 6.96
CA GLU A 48 1.38 -10.88 6.07
C GLU A 48 2.01 -11.32 4.75
N THR A 49 1.55 -12.43 4.19
CA THR A 49 2.02 -12.90 2.89
C THR A 49 0.85 -13.32 2.02
N TYR A 50 0.79 -12.76 0.81
CA TYR A 50 -0.19 -13.07 -0.23
C TYR A 50 0.51 -13.73 -1.41
N CYS A 51 0.10 -14.93 -1.78
CA CYS A 51 0.57 -15.61 -2.99
C CYS A 51 -0.29 -15.16 -4.18
N ILE A 52 0.06 -14.02 -4.77
CA ILE A 52 -0.69 -13.39 -5.87
C ILE A 52 -0.82 -14.35 -7.06
N ASN A 53 0.26 -15.09 -7.36
CA ASN A 53 0.27 -16.10 -8.43
C ASN A 53 -0.64 -17.32 -8.16
N LYS A 54 -1.22 -17.44 -6.97
CA LYS A 54 -2.20 -18.46 -6.60
C LYS A 54 -3.61 -17.89 -6.43
N GLY A 55 -3.81 -16.62 -6.82
CA GLY A 55 -5.08 -15.92 -6.73
C GLY A 55 -5.38 -15.33 -5.35
N GLU A 56 -4.42 -15.31 -4.42
CA GLU A 56 -4.57 -14.56 -3.17
C GLU A 56 -4.34 -13.06 -3.46
N CYS A 57 -5.34 -12.24 -3.23
CA CYS A 57 -5.25 -10.80 -3.41
C CYS A 57 -5.56 -10.10 -2.08
N PRO A 58 -4.87 -8.99 -1.72
CA PRO A 58 -5.09 -8.31 -0.44
C PRO A 58 -6.35 -7.43 -0.45
N ILE A 59 -7.48 -8.01 -0.84
CA ILE A 59 -8.80 -7.36 -0.88
C ILE A 59 -9.69 -8.01 0.15
N PRO A 60 -10.01 -7.32 1.27
CA PRO A 60 -10.95 -7.84 2.26
C PRO A 60 -12.38 -7.79 1.73
N THR A 61 -13.22 -8.72 2.18
CA THR A 61 -14.65 -8.74 1.88
C THR A 61 -15.49 -8.13 3.01
N LEU A 62 -14.89 -7.93 4.16
CA LEU A 62 -15.55 -7.45 5.38
C LEU A 62 -15.84 -5.94 5.37
N ARG A 63 -15.23 -5.20 4.45
CA ARG A 63 -15.45 -3.76 4.26
C ARG A 63 -15.01 -3.31 2.86
N PRO A 64 -15.55 -2.18 2.36
CA PRO A 64 -15.06 -1.56 1.13
C PRO A 64 -13.59 -1.12 1.25
N THR A 65 -12.85 -1.26 0.17
CA THR A 65 -11.48 -0.76 0.03
C THR A 65 -11.37 0.10 -1.22
N ALA A 66 -10.77 1.27 -1.11
CA ALA A 66 -10.66 2.25 -2.20
C ALA A 66 -9.56 1.88 -3.22
N ILE A 67 -9.69 0.70 -3.84
CA ILE A 67 -8.64 0.09 -4.69
C ILE A 67 -8.29 0.97 -5.88
N LYS A 68 -9.29 1.47 -6.62
CA LYS A 68 -9.05 2.30 -7.81
C LYS A 68 -8.32 3.60 -7.45
N SER A 69 -8.71 4.26 -6.37
CA SER A 69 -8.03 5.47 -5.90
C SER A 69 -6.63 5.14 -5.39
N GLY A 70 -6.44 4.00 -4.73
CA GLY A 70 -5.11 3.53 -4.33
C GLY A 70 -4.19 3.27 -5.53
N ILE A 71 -4.68 2.68 -6.63
CA ILE A 71 -3.89 2.49 -7.85
C ILE A 71 -3.53 3.85 -8.49
N LYS A 72 -4.47 4.80 -8.55
CA LYS A 72 -4.18 6.16 -9.02
C LYS A 72 -3.08 6.83 -8.20
N GLU A 73 -3.06 6.61 -6.89
CA GLU A 73 -1.99 7.12 -6.01
C GLU A 73 -0.63 6.47 -6.35
N ILE A 74 -0.58 5.19 -6.68
CA ILE A 74 0.65 4.55 -7.16
C ILE A 74 1.13 5.18 -8.47
N LEU A 75 0.23 5.48 -9.41
CA LEU A 75 0.57 6.21 -10.63
C LEU A 75 1.10 7.61 -10.31
N TRP A 76 0.48 8.33 -9.38
CA TRP A 76 0.92 9.65 -8.95
C TRP A 76 2.32 9.64 -8.29
N ILE A 77 2.56 8.68 -7.37
CA ILE A 77 3.82 8.57 -6.63
C ILE A 77 4.96 8.06 -7.52
N TYR A 78 4.76 6.91 -8.19
CA TYR A 78 5.86 6.17 -8.82
C TYR A 78 5.97 6.38 -10.31
N GLN A 79 4.88 6.70 -11.02
CA GLN A 79 4.92 6.94 -12.45
C GLN A 79 5.06 8.44 -12.77
N GLN A 80 4.28 9.29 -12.10
CA GLN A 80 4.41 10.75 -12.26
C GLN A 80 5.53 11.34 -11.39
N GLU A 81 6.05 10.57 -10.45
CA GLU A 81 7.09 10.97 -9.49
C GLU A 81 6.79 12.34 -8.86
N SER A 82 5.52 12.55 -8.47
CA SER A 82 4.99 13.84 -8.08
C SER A 82 4.64 13.90 -6.59
N ASN A 83 4.72 15.13 -6.05
CA ASN A 83 4.23 15.51 -4.73
C ASN A 83 3.13 16.59 -4.80
N SER A 84 2.67 16.94 -6.03
CA SER A 84 1.70 18.01 -6.27
C SER A 84 0.29 17.57 -5.89
N LEU A 85 -0.35 18.30 -4.98
CA LEU A 85 -1.75 18.10 -4.59
C LEU A 85 -2.70 18.45 -5.74
N LYS A 86 -2.36 19.46 -6.55
CA LYS A 86 -3.13 19.79 -7.75
C LYS A 86 -3.23 18.57 -8.69
N LEU A 87 -2.10 17.92 -9.00
CA LEU A 87 -2.09 16.74 -9.85
C LEU A 87 -2.84 15.56 -9.19
N ALA A 88 -2.67 15.34 -7.89
CA ALA A 88 -3.40 14.32 -7.15
C ALA A 88 -4.92 14.53 -7.28
N ASN A 89 -5.38 15.77 -7.10
CA ASN A 89 -6.80 16.11 -7.21
C ASN A 89 -7.34 15.96 -8.64
N GLU A 90 -6.59 16.33 -9.67
CA GLU A 90 -6.92 16.08 -11.08
C GLU A 90 -7.07 14.57 -11.38
N MET A 91 -6.29 13.73 -10.68
CA MET A 91 -6.39 12.26 -10.74
C MET A 91 -7.53 11.71 -9.86
N GLY A 92 -8.21 12.55 -9.06
CA GLY A 92 -9.30 12.15 -8.15
C GLY A 92 -8.79 11.51 -6.86
N ILE A 93 -7.66 11.98 -6.35
CA ILE A 93 -7.06 11.56 -5.08
C ILE A 93 -7.09 12.77 -4.15
N TYR A 94 -7.98 12.76 -3.16
CA TYR A 94 -8.23 13.94 -2.29
C TYR A 94 -7.75 13.74 -0.85
N TRP A 95 -7.39 12.55 -0.43
CA TRP A 95 -6.99 12.26 0.97
C TRP A 95 -5.64 12.83 1.36
N TRP A 96 -4.86 13.37 0.40
CA TRP A 96 -3.60 14.06 0.65
C TRP A 96 -3.76 15.55 0.94
N ASP A 97 -4.93 16.15 0.73
CA ASP A 97 -5.16 17.59 0.91
C ASP A 97 -4.84 18.05 2.34
N GLU A 98 -5.10 17.19 3.32
CA GLU A 98 -4.81 17.45 4.72
C GLU A 98 -3.31 17.46 5.06
N PHE A 99 -2.46 16.95 4.18
CA PHE A 99 -1.01 16.88 4.33
C PHE A 99 -0.26 17.97 3.56
N ASN A 100 -0.96 19.05 3.19
CA ASN A 100 -0.36 20.19 2.52
C ASN A 100 0.63 20.90 3.44
N VAL A 101 1.90 20.97 3.03
CA VAL A 101 2.98 21.66 3.78
C VAL A 101 3.32 23.03 3.21
N GLY A 102 2.56 23.51 2.22
CA GLY A 102 2.74 24.72 1.45
C GLY A 102 2.93 24.46 -0.04
N ASP A 103 2.72 25.47 -0.86
CA ASP A 103 2.88 25.44 -2.33
C ASP A 103 2.10 24.30 -3.00
N ASP A 104 0.95 23.92 -2.45
CA ASP A 104 0.10 22.83 -2.93
C ASP A 104 0.86 21.50 -3.09
N THR A 105 1.74 21.18 -2.14
CA THR A 105 2.50 19.93 -2.13
C THR A 105 2.47 19.23 -0.77
N ILE A 106 2.78 17.94 -0.79
CA ILE A 106 3.04 17.14 0.43
C ILE A 106 4.51 17.23 0.89
N GLY A 107 5.32 18.13 0.31
CA GLY A 107 6.71 18.31 0.67
C GLY A 107 7.66 17.29 0.04
N ILE A 108 8.75 16.99 0.77
CA ILE A 108 9.85 16.14 0.28
C ILE A 108 9.58 14.68 0.68
N ALA A 109 8.55 14.09 0.11
CA ALA A 109 8.16 12.72 0.40
C ALA A 109 7.67 12.01 -0.88
N TYR A 110 7.60 10.69 -0.83
CA TYR A 110 7.03 9.83 -1.86
C TYR A 110 7.54 10.13 -3.28
N GLY A 111 6.72 10.66 -4.18
CA GLY A 111 7.07 10.90 -5.57
C GLY A 111 8.24 11.86 -5.75
N GLU A 112 8.35 12.90 -4.91
CA GLU A 112 9.49 13.81 -4.93
C GLU A 112 10.81 13.10 -4.60
N VAL A 113 10.79 12.14 -3.67
CA VAL A 113 11.96 11.30 -3.36
C VAL A 113 12.28 10.36 -4.54
N CYS A 114 11.25 9.77 -5.17
CA CYS A 114 11.44 8.96 -6.38
C CYS A 114 12.19 9.76 -7.45
N ARG A 115 11.73 10.97 -7.74
CA ARG A 115 12.29 11.86 -8.75
C ARG A 115 13.72 12.30 -8.41
N ARG A 116 13.97 12.73 -7.16
CA ARG A 116 15.30 13.24 -6.73
C ARG A 116 16.38 12.17 -6.82
N TYR A 117 16.05 10.95 -6.49
CA TYR A 117 17.01 9.85 -6.40
C TYR A 117 16.92 8.88 -7.58
N ASP A 118 16.03 9.17 -8.55
CA ASP A 118 15.81 8.32 -9.74
C ASP A 118 15.53 6.85 -9.35
N LEU A 119 14.65 6.68 -8.33
CA LEU A 119 14.50 5.37 -7.68
C LEU A 119 13.81 4.36 -8.58
N VAL A 120 12.81 4.80 -9.34
CA VAL A 120 12.03 3.89 -10.19
C VAL A 120 12.86 3.38 -11.37
N ASN A 121 13.53 4.28 -12.10
CA ASN A 121 14.40 3.88 -13.22
C ASN A 121 15.52 2.95 -12.75
N LYS A 122 16.16 3.25 -11.62
CA LYS A 122 17.20 2.40 -11.05
C LYS A 122 16.69 1.00 -10.70
N LEU A 123 15.49 0.90 -10.14
CA LEU A 123 14.86 -0.38 -9.84
C LEU A 123 14.61 -1.18 -11.12
N LEU A 124 13.98 -0.56 -12.13
CA LEU A 124 13.64 -1.21 -13.41
C LEU A 124 14.89 -1.68 -14.13
N GLN A 125 15.91 -0.83 -14.29
CA GLN A 125 17.17 -1.17 -14.92
C GLN A 125 17.91 -2.29 -14.21
N ASN A 126 17.97 -2.26 -12.88
CA ASN A 126 18.60 -3.31 -12.09
C ASN A 126 17.90 -4.67 -12.25
N LEU A 127 16.55 -4.67 -12.24
CA LEU A 127 15.77 -5.89 -12.46
C LEU A 127 15.91 -6.44 -13.88
N GLU A 128 16.02 -5.57 -14.89
CA GLU A 128 16.26 -5.94 -16.28
C GLU A 128 17.64 -6.55 -16.46
N GLN A 129 18.69 -5.84 -16.01
CA GLN A 129 20.10 -6.21 -16.25
C GLN A 129 20.57 -7.38 -15.39
N ASN A 130 20.10 -7.49 -14.16
CA ASN A 130 20.49 -8.53 -13.21
C ASN A 130 19.29 -9.07 -12.41
N PRO A 131 18.33 -9.74 -13.05
CA PRO A 131 17.05 -10.12 -12.42
C PRO A 131 17.21 -10.95 -11.15
N PHE A 132 18.24 -11.77 -11.03
CA PHE A 132 18.51 -12.60 -9.85
C PHE A 132 19.42 -11.93 -8.81
N GLY A 133 19.68 -10.65 -8.98
CA GLY A 133 20.41 -9.84 -8.00
C GLY A 133 19.68 -9.77 -6.65
N ARG A 134 20.40 -9.39 -5.61
CA ARG A 134 19.88 -9.28 -4.24
C ARG A 134 19.89 -7.84 -3.71
N ARG A 135 19.98 -6.85 -4.61
CA ARG A 135 20.08 -5.43 -4.29
C ARG A 135 18.97 -4.60 -4.93
N HIS A 136 17.86 -5.23 -5.31
CA HIS A 136 16.70 -4.54 -5.87
C HIS A 136 15.88 -3.96 -4.73
N ILE A 137 16.28 -2.79 -4.26
CA ILE A 137 15.64 -2.08 -3.15
C ILE A 137 15.21 -0.71 -3.66
N LEU A 138 13.96 -0.36 -3.44
CA LEU A 138 13.44 0.98 -3.58
C LEU A 138 13.15 1.50 -2.17
N ASN A 139 13.83 2.57 -1.75
CA ASN A 139 13.70 3.13 -0.43
C ASN A 139 13.29 4.61 -0.51
N LEU A 140 12.06 4.90 -0.05
CA LEU A 140 11.52 6.25 0.02
C LEU A 140 11.97 7.01 1.27
N TYR A 141 12.53 6.32 2.28
CA TYR A 141 13.01 6.94 3.50
C TYR A 141 14.48 7.30 3.34
N GLN A 142 14.74 8.53 2.93
CA GLN A 142 16.08 9.10 2.83
C GLN A 142 16.28 9.99 4.05
N GLU A 143 17.27 9.71 4.88
CA GLU A 143 17.46 10.34 6.19
C GLU A 143 17.48 11.86 6.12
N GLU A 144 18.28 12.43 5.22
CA GLU A 144 18.37 13.89 5.07
C GLU A 144 17.06 14.53 4.64
N GLU A 145 16.31 13.87 3.74
CA GLU A 145 15.02 14.38 3.26
C GLU A 145 13.94 14.21 4.32
N SER A 146 13.99 13.13 5.09
CA SER A 146 13.10 12.88 6.22
C SER A 146 13.21 13.98 7.28
N VAL A 147 14.43 14.41 7.63
CA VAL A 147 14.67 15.51 8.57
C VAL A 147 14.14 16.84 8.03
N LYS A 148 14.27 17.09 6.72
CA LYS A 148 13.70 18.30 6.09
C LYS A 148 12.17 18.24 6.09
N GLN A 149 11.59 17.07 5.80
CA GLN A 149 10.15 16.83 5.80
C GLN A 149 9.54 17.08 7.19
N ASP A 150 10.18 16.61 8.25
CA ASP A 150 9.75 16.86 9.63
C ASP A 150 9.74 18.37 9.97
N LYS A 151 10.73 19.13 9.49
CA LYS A 151 10.77 20.59 9.68
C LYS A 151 9.64 21.32 8.96
N LEU A 152 9.12 20.77 7.87
CA LEU A 152 7.95 21.27 7.17
C LEU A 152 6.62 20.85 7.86
N GLY A 153 6.67 20.02 8.89
CA GLY A 153 5.47 19.41 9.50
C GLY A 153 4.82 18.35 8.61
N GLY A 154 5.52 17.88 7.59
CA GLY A 154 4.99 16.93 6.61
C GLY A 154 5.04 15.48 7.07
N LEU A 155 4.33 14.61 6.35
CA LEU A 155 4.28 13.19 6.63
C LEU A 155 5.44 12.46 5.95
N ASN A 156 6.28 11.79 6.73
CA ASN A 156 7.26 10.85 6.22
C ASN A 156 6.59 9.54 5.76
N PRO A 157 7.14 8.85 4.73
CA PRO A 157 6.55 7.62 4.19
C PRO A 157 6.31 6.56 5.25
N CYS A 158 5.05 6.08 5.35
CA CYS A 158 4.69 4.97 6.23
C CYS A 158 5.13 3.63 5.63
N PHE A 159 4.78 3.38 4.38
CA PHE A 159 5.31 2.29 3.57
C PHE A 159 6.55 2.79 2.84
N TYR A 160 7.70 2.58 3.45
CA TYR A 160 8.91 3.32 3.12
C TYR A 160 9.88 2.57 2.21
N SER A 161 9.85 1.24 2.18
CA SER A 161 10.76 0.50 1.30
C SER A 161 10.16 -0.79 0.75
N THR A 162 10.63 -1.15 -0.45
CA THR A 162 10.36 -2.45 -1.08
C THR A 162 11.66 -3.13 -1.44
N THR A 163 11.70 -4.46 -1.21
CA THR A 163 12.78 -5.33 -1.69
C THR A 163 12.20 -6.33 -2.69
N TRP A 164 12.82 -6.44 -3.84
CA TRP A 164 12.34 -7.24 -4.95
C TRP A 164 13.25 -8.44 -5.19
N SER A 165 12.64 -9.58 -5.40
CA SER A 165 13.34 -10.82 -5.73
C SER A 165 12.69 -11.49 -6.94
N VAL A 166 13.50 -12.01 -7.84
CA VAL A 166 13.00 -12.74 -9.00
C VAL A 166 13.33 -14.21 -8.85
N ARG A 167 12.36 -15.07 -9.08
CA ARG A 167 12.53 -16.51 -9.16
C ARG A 167 12.01 -17.05 -10.49
N LYS A 168 12.70 -17.99 -11.09
CA LYS A 168 12.31 -18.64 -12.33
C LYS A 168 11.59 -19.97 -12.03
N VAL A 169 10.45 -20.19 -12.69
CA VAL A 169 9.71 -21.45 -12.64
C VAL A 169 9.28 -21.79 -14.07
N GLY A 170 9.88 -22.80 -14.67
CA GLY A 170 9.76 -23.03 -16.10
C GLY A 170 10.29 -21.83 -16.90
N ASP A 171 9.49 -21.33 -17.84
CA ASP A 171 9.83 -20.18 -18.66
C ASP A 171 9.30 -18.85 -18.11
N VAL A 172 8.65 -18.86 -16.94
CA VAL A 172 8.09 -17.67 -16.30
C VAL A 172 8.99 -17.21 -15.17
N ARG A 173 9.19 -15.89 -15.08
CA ARG A 173 9.82 -15.20 -13.96
C ARG A 173 8.74 -14.62 -13.04
N TYR A 174 8.87 -14.89 -11.75
CA TYR A 174 7.96 -14.36 -10.72
C TYR A 174 8.68 -13.32 -9.88
N LEU A 175 8.06 -12.15 -9.73
CA LEU A 175 8.52 -11.10 -8.83
C LEU A 175 7.87 -11.30 -7.46
N ASP A 176 8.69 -11.50 -6.46
CA ASP A 176 8.27 -11.52 -5.06
C ASP A 176 8.69 -10.19 -4.43
N VAL A 177 7.75 -9.52 -3.77
CA VAL A 177 7.94 -8.20 -3.17
C VAL A 177 7.82 -8.28 -1.68
N LEU A 178 8.84 -7.78 -0.96
CA LEU A 178 8.80 -7.52 0.47
C LEU A 178 8.56 -6.02 0.66
N LEU A 179 7.46 -5.67 1.33
CA LEU A 179 7.05 -4.31 1.63
C LEU A 179 7.24 -4.03 3.12
N ASN A 180 8.02 -3.00 3.45
CA ASN A 180 8.25 -2.58 4.82
C ASN A 180 7.44 -1.33 5.15
N SER A 181 6.68 -1.41 6.23
CA SER A 181 5.93 -0.32 6.82
C SER A 181 6.41 -0.03 8.23
N ARG A 182 6.72 1.24 8.53
CA ARG A 182 7.04 1.68 9.89
C ARG A 182 5.80 1.83 10.75
N SER A 183 4.67 2.16 10.14
CA SER A 183 3.41 2.44 10.83
C SER A 183 2.24 2.26 9.86
N SER A 184 1.14 1.70 10.32
CA SER A 184 -0.07 1.53 9.52
C SER A 184 -1.31 1.73 10.40
N ASP A 185 -2.13 2.73 10.06
CA ASP A 185 -3.53 2.72 10.46
C ASP A 185 -4.18 1.53 9.76
N TYR A 186 -4.32 0.45 10.52
CA TYR A 186 -4.61 -0.85 9.95
C TYR A 186 -6.03 -0.92 9.39
N LEU A 187 -6.95 -0.21 10.03
CA LEU A 187 -8.35 -0.19 9.61
C LEU A 187 -8.58 0.78 8.43
N VAL A 188 -8.00 1.97 8.44
CA VAL A 188 -8.27 2.99 7.40
C VAL A 188 -7.49 2.71 6.13
N ALA A 189 -6.17 2.71 6.21
CA ALA A 189 -5.27 2.71 5.05
C ALA A 189 -4.64 1.34 4.75
N GLY A 190 -4.58 0.44 5.74
CA GLY A 190 -3.79 -0.78 5.65
C GLY A 190 -4.01 -1.58 4.38
N PHE A 191 -5.26 -1.90 4.03
CA PHE A 191 -5.56 -2.71 2.83
C PHE A 191 -5.53 -1.90 1.53
N ILE A 192 -5.69 -0.59 1.58
CA ILE A 192 -5.42 0.28 0.42
C ILE A 192 -3.95 0.13 0.03
N ASN A 193 -3.04 0.27 0.99
CA ASN A 193 -1.60 0.18 0.74
C ASN A 193 -1.18 -1.20 0.21
N ARG A 194 -1.74 -2.30 0.70
CA ARG A 194 -1.45 -3.64 0.20
C ARG A 194 -1.86 -3.82 -1.26
N THR A 195 -3.04 -3.30 -1.63
CA THR A 195 -3.50 -3.31 -3.03
C THR A 195 -2.64 -2.40 -3.92
N GLN A 196 -2.21 -1.26 -3.41
CA GLN A 196 -1.29 -0.35 -4.09
C GLN A 196 0.00 -1.05 -4.52
N TYR A 197 0.68 -1.69 -3.59
CA TYR A 197 1.95 -2.36 -3.91
C TYR A 197 1.77 -3.64 -4.73
N THR A 198 0.59 -4.28 -4.69
CA THR A 198 0.23 -5.32 -5.67
C THR A 198 0.14 -4.73 -7.07
N ALA A 199 -0.49 -3.56 -7.25
CA ALA A 199 -0.57 -2.87 -8.54
C ALA A 199 0.81 -2.42 -9.04
N LEU A 200 1.65 -1.86 -8.17
CA LEU A 200 3.04 -1.51 -8.51
C LEU A 200 3.81 -2.74 -9.01
N ALA A 201 3.65 -3.88 -8.33
CA ALA A 201 4.30 -5.12 -8.75
C ALA A 201 3.81 -5.61 -10.12
N GLN A 202 2.53 -5.42 -10.43
CA GLN A 202 1.97 -5.73 -11.76
C GLN A 202 2.58 -4.83 -12.85
N MET A 203 2.71 -3.51 -12.59
CA MET A 203 3.34 -2.57 -13.52
C MET A 203 4.80 -2.93 -13.82
N VAL A 204 5.56 -3.25 -12.78
CA VAL A 204 6.96 -3.68 -12.92
C VAL A 204 7.06 -5.00 -13.70
N ALA A 205 6.20 -5.98 -13.41
CA ALA A 205 6.17 -7.25 -14.11
C ALA A 205 5.86 -7.08 -15.60
N GLY A 206 4.85 -6.27 -15.93
CA GLY A 206 4.47 -5.98 -17.30
C GLY A 206 5.59 -5.25 -18.06
N HIS A 207 6.21 -4.23 -17.44
CA HIS A 207 7.38 -3.55 -18.03
C HIS A 207 8.51 -4.53 -18.36
N LEU A 208 8.88 -5.37 -17.39
CA LEU A 208 9.95 -6.35 -17.60
C LEU A 208 9.59 -7.38 -18.68
N THR A 209 8.33 -7.75 -18.81
CA THR A 209 7.88 -8.62 -19.91
C THR A 209 8.11 -7.96 -21.25
N VAL A 210 7.76 -6.67 -21.39
CA VAL A 210 7.95 -5.91 -22.65
C VAL A 210 9.43 -5.77 -23.01
N VAL A 211 10.26 -5.31 -22.05
CA VAL A 211 11.66 -4.99 -22.36
C VAL A 211 12.55 -6.23 -22.52
N THR A 212 12.21 -7.34 -21.87
CA THR A 212 13.05 -8.57 -21.93
C THR A 212 12.52 -9.63 -22.89
N GLY A 213 11.26 -9.54 -23.31
CA GLY A 213 10.58 -10.61 -24.05
C GLY A 213 10.33 -11.90 -23.25
N ILE A 214 10.59 -11.88 -21.93
CA ILE A 214 10.37 -13.01 -21.03
C ILE A 214 9.16 -12.70 -20.15
N VAL A 215 8.23 -13.64 -20.05
CA VAL A 215 7.02 -13.45 -19.23
C VAL A 215 7.39 -13.28 -17.76
N HIS A 216 7.02 -12.11 -17.19
CA HIS A 216 7.11 -11.84 -15.76
C HIS A 216 5.71 -11.75 -15.15
N LYS A 217 5.55 -12.28 -13.94
CA LYS A 217 4.29 -12.26 -13.19
C LYS A 217 4.57 -11.88 -11.74
N VAL A 218 3.57 -11.34 -11.06
CA VAL A 218 3.66 -11.14 -9.61
C VAL A 218 3.59 -12.50 -8.92
N GLY A 219 4.55 -12.78 -8.07
CA GLY A 219 4.62 -14.01 -7.28
C GLY A 219 3.97 -13.84 -5.91
N LYS A 220 4.69 -13.23 -4.97
CA LYS A 220 4.24 -12.99 -3.60
C LYS A 220 4.36 -11.51 -3.26
N LEU A 221 3.41 -11.05 -2.45
CA LEU A 221 3.56 -9.81 -1.69
C LEU A 221 3.66 -10.19 -0.21
N THR A 222 4.78 -9.87 0.43
CA THR A 222 4.95 -9.97 1.89
C THR A 222 5.01 -8.57 2.47
N VAL A 223 4.20 -8.30 3.49
CA VAL A 223 4.13 -7.01 4.16
C VAL A 223 4.60 -7.18 5.60
N ILE A 224 5.60 -6.40 6.00
CA ILE A 224 6.04 -6.28 7.39
C ILE A 224 5.61 -4.92 7.89
N THR A 225 4.86 -4.88 8.99
CA THR A 225 4.43 -3.64 9.63
C THR A 225 5.01 -3.57 11.04
N ALA A 226 5.86 -2.56 11.29
CA ALA A 226 6.50 -2.41 12.59
C ALA A 226 5.52 -1.97 13.68
N ASN A 227 4.58 -1.08 13.36
CA ASN A 227 3.51 -0.63 14.25
C ASN A 227 2.18 -0.69 13.50
N ALA A 228 1.34 -1.67 13.83
CA ALA A 228 -0.03 -1.76 13.34
C ALA A 228 -0.97 -1.22 14.42
N HIS A 229 -1.70 -0.13 14.10
CA HIS A 229 -2.52 0.55 15.09
C HIS A 229 -3.96 0.72 14.64
N LEU A 230 -4.81 0.94 15.63
CA LEU A 230 -6.22 1.26 15.53
C LEU A 230 -6.51 2.48 16.40
N TYR A 231 -7.04 3.55 15.82
CA TYR A 231 -7.48 4.71 16.60
C TYR A 231 -8.66 4.35 17.50
N LEU A 232 -8.70 4.89 18.72
CA LEU A 232 -9.76 4.57 19.68
C LEU A 232 -11.15 4.94 19.16
N ARG A 233 -11.26 5.97 18.32
CA ARG A 233 -12.52 6.34 17.65
C ARG A 233 -13.06 5.25 16.75
N HIS A 234 -12.19 4.34 16.27
CA HIS A 234 -12.56 3.29 15.32
C HIS A 234 -12.79 1.92 15.96
N ILE A 235 -12.79 1.84 17.31
CA ILE A 235 -12.98 0.56 18.02
C ILE A 235 -14.33 -0.06 17.64
N LYS A 236 -15.41 0.70 17.62
CA LYS A 236 -16.75 0.19 17.23
C LYS A 236 -16.76 -0.37 15.79
N SER A 237 -16.08 0.32 14.87
CA SER A 237 -15.93 -0.17 13.49
C SER A 237 -15.11 -1.45 13.40
N ALA A 238 -14.09 -1.60 14.25
CA ALA A 238 -13.31 -2.83 14.34
C ALA A 238 -14.15 -3.98 14.92
N GLU A 239 -14.92 -3.75 15.97
CA GLU A 239 -15.86 -4.73 16.54
C GLU A 239 -16.94 -5.13 15.52
N GLU A 240 -17.48 -4.17 14.76
CA GLU A 240 -18.42 -4.44 13.67
C GLU A 240 -17.79 -5.40 12.63
N ILE A 241 -16.54 -5.17 12.22
CA ILE A 241 -15.82 -6.06 11.29
C ILE A 241 -15.62 -7.46 11.87
N LEU A 242 -15.29 -7.57 13.15
CA LEU A 242 -15.10 -8.87 13.80
C LEU A 242 -16.39 -9.70 13.84
N ASN A 243 -17.55 -9.05 13.89
CA ASN A 243 -18.85 -9.67 13.88
C ASN A 243 -19.41 -9.97 12.47
N ARG A 244 -18.77 -9.48 11.40
CA ARG A 244 -19.19 -9.76 10.01
C ARG A 244 -18.71 -11.14 9.57
N GLU A 245 -19.46 -11.79 8.69
CA GLU A 245 -19.02 -13.00 8.01
C GLU A 245 -18.27 -12.67 6.72
N SER A 246 -17.21 -13.42 6.43
CA SER A 246 -16.52 -13.33 5.15
C SER A 246 -17.41 -13.87 4.04
N SER A 247 -17.46 -13.19 2.90
CA SER A 247 -18.22 -13.68 1.75
C SER A 247 -17.64 -14.98 1.14
N GLY A 248 -16.41 -15.32 1.47
CA GLY A 248 -15.67 -16.42 0.86
C GLY A 248 -15.25 -16.16 -0.60
N GLU A 249 -15.65 -15.03 -1.20
CA GLU A 249 -15.33 -14.65 -2.57
C GLU A 249 -14.02 -13.86 -2.62
N GLN A 250 -12.97 -14.43 -3.19
CA GLN A 250 -11.70 -13.74 -3.36
C GLN A 250 -11.81 -12.67 -4.45
N GLY A 251 -11.72 -11.40 -4.04
CA GLY A 251 -11.57 -10.29 -4.98
C GLY A 251 -10.24 -10.33 -5.75
N SER A 252 -10.22 -9.76 -6.95
CA SER A 252 -9.00 -9.66 -7.75
C SER A 252 -8.98 -8.40 -8.62
N PHE A 253 -7.79 -7.99 -8.99
CA PHE A 253 -7.55 -7.02 -10.05
C PHE A 253 -6.23 -7.37 -10.76
N PHE A 254 -6.15 -7.09 -12.03
CA PHE A 254 -4.99 -7.41 -12.85
C PHE A 254 -4.91 -6.49 -14.07
N LEU A 255 -3.70 -6.31 -14.61
CA LEU A 255 -3.48 -5.60 -15.87
C LEU A 255 -4.01 -6.40 -17.06
N ALA A 256 -4.73 -5.73 -17.95
CA ALA A 256 -5.26 -6.34 -19.17
C ALA A 256 -4.18 -6.64 -20.21
N CYS A 257 -3.08 -5.88 -20.19
CA CYS A 257 -1.94 -6.05 -21.10
C CYS A 257 -0.65 -5.54 -20.47
N ASP A 258 0.48 -6.06 -20.97
CA ASP A 258 1.80 -5.59 -20.59
C ASP A 258 2.16 -4.33 -21.40
N LYS A 259 2.73 -3.32 -20.72
CA LYS A 259 3.17 -2.04 -21.27
C LYS A 259 4.49 -1.61 -20.63
N LEU A 260 5.14 -0.60 -21.19
CA LEU A 260 6.21 0.09 -20.46
C LEU A 260 5.66 0.75 -19.20
N PHE A 261 6.46 0.83 -18.15
CA PHE A 261 6.05 1.30 -16.83
C PHE A 261 5.36 2.68 -16.86
N TRP A 262 5.84 3.57 -17.73
CA TRP A 262 5.38 4.95 -17.85
C TRP A 262 4.11 5.13 -18.69
N GLU A 263 3.56 4.06 -19.28
CA GLU A 263 2.40 4.10 -20.19
C GLU A 263 1.10 3.61 -19.53
N TYR A 264 1.17 3.09 -18.31
CA TYR A 264 -0.03 2.60 -17.62
C TYR A 264 -0.95 3.73 -17.19
N THR A 265 -2.25 3.47 -17.29
CA THR A 265 -3.34 4.31 -16.80
C THR A 265 -4.29 3.49 -15.97
N ILE A 266 -5.15 4.11 -15.16
CA ILE A 266 -6.13 3.37 -14.34
C ILE A 266 -7.05 2.45 -15.19
N ASN A 267 -7.24 2.76 -16.47
CA ASN A 267 -8.09 1.99 -17.38
C ASN A 267 -7.46 0.67 -17.84
N ASP A 268 -6.17 0.45 -17.57
CA ASP A 268 -5.48 -0.79 -17.93
C ASP A 268 -5.75 -1.93 -16.94
N TRP A 269 -6.36 -1.62 -15.79
CA TRP A 269 -6.76 -2.65 -14.82
C TRP A 269 -8.18 -3.14 -15.02
N GLN A 270 -8.36 -4.45 -14.96
CA GLN A 270 -9.64 -5.12 -14.82
C GLN A 270 -9.88 -5.49 -13.36
N PHE A 271 -11.12 -5.34 -12.91
CA PHE A 271 -11.51 -5.52 -11.52
C PHE A 271 -12.62 -6.56 -11.41
N ASN A 272 -12.43 -7.54 -10.53
CA ASN A 272 -13.48 -8.42 -10.05
C ASN A 272 -13.53 -8.26 -8.53
N LEU A 273 -14.40 -7.35 -8.05
CA LEU A 273 -14.45 -6.98 -6.64
C LEU A 273 -15.66 -7.61 -5.96
N PRO A 274 -15.49 -8.15 -4.75
CA PRO A 274 -16.60 -8.69 -3.98
C PRO A 274 -17.57 -7.57 -3.60
N LYS A 275 -18.84 -7.91 -3.43
CA LYS A 275 -19.79 -7.00 -2.77
C LYS A 275 -19.42 -6.88 -1.31
N THR A 276 -19.31 -5.65 -0.83
CA THR A 276 -18.96 -5.36 0.56
C THR A 276 -19.96 -4.37 1.15
N GLU A 277 -20.26 -4.51 2.42
CA GLU A 277 -21.11 -3.58 3.16
C GLU A 277 -20.27 -2.44 3.73
N LYS A 278 -20.80 -1.22 3.66
CA LYS A 278 -20.19 -0.07 4.33
C LYS A 278 -20.22 -0.26 5.84
N LEU A 279 -19.25 0.33 6.53
CA LEU A 279 -19.28 0.41 7.98
C LEU A 279 -20.36 1.42 8.42
N SER A 280 -20.90 1.22 9.63
CA SER A 280 -21.88 2.12 10.21
C SER A 280 -21.33 3.51 10.48
N GLU A 281 -20.03 3.62 10.75
CA GLU A 281 -19.34 4.87 11.00
C GLU A 281 -18.34 5.20 9.88
N VAL A 282 -18.13 6.51 9.65
CA VAL A 282 -17.09 6.98 8.73
C VAL A 282 -15.75 6.96 9.45
N LEU A 283 -14.75 6.37 8.79
CA LEU A 283 -13.39 6.32 9.33
C LEU A 283 -12.67 7.63 9.03
N GLU A 284 -12.28 8.36 10.08
CA GLU A 284 -11.53 9.60 9.96
C GLU A 284 -10.02 9.34 9.88
N ILE A 285 -9.32 10.14 9.08
CA ILE A 285 -7.86 10.15 9.02
C ILE A 285 -7.34 11.11 10.09
N ALA A 286 -6.31 10.73 10.82
CA ALA A 286 -5.57 11.63 11.70
C ALA A 286 -4.26 12.09 11.04
N ILE A 287 -3.87 13.35 11.32
CA ILE A 287 -2.76 14.06 10.66
C ILE A 287 -1.67 14.35 11.68
#